data_1160ee9fe009bacd0c21fa7fccd70f47
#
_entry.id   1160ee9fe009bacd0c21fa7fccd70f47
#
_cell.length_a   1.000
_cell.length_b   1.000
_cell.length_c   1.000
_cell.angle_alpha   90.00
_cell.angle_beta   90.00
_cell.angle_gamma   90.00
#
_symmetry.space_group_name_H-M   'P 1'
#
loop_
_entity.id
_entity.type
_entity.pdbx_description
1 polymer ?
#
loop_
_entity_poly.entity_id
_entity_poly.type
_entity_poly.pdbx_seq_one_letter_code
_entity_poly.pdbx_strand_id
1 'polypeptide(L)'
;MSDRPGVRFESTIPIKMRDGITLYSDLFMPKGNGKYPVLLERTPYNRTAPFSRGLSLDSITAALSGYVVMIQDCRGRFESEGEFHPFVNEINDGHDTIEWIANQDWCDGNVGMFGGSYVGATQWLAAMSQPPALKAITPGITASNYHEGWTYQGGAFELDFNLSWSLIHLVSANYENLVNNFGAPPDKIEELTDMADRLMDEYSHLSLKDWPALKGIGDFYYRWLEHPEYDDYWKSIAIEEHHQNIDVAALSIGGWFDIFMGGTIKNYVGM
;
A
#
# COMPACT_ATOMS: atom_id res chain seq x y z
N MET A 1 13.91 -38.03 14.61
CA MET A 1 12.77 -37.36 13.93
C MET A 1 13.39 -36.43 12.91
N SER A 2 13.15 -36.65 11.63
CA SER A 2 13.73 -35.77 10.59
C SER A 2 13.20 -34.35 10.78
N ASP A 3 14.09 -33.37 10.94
CA ASP A 3 13.76 -31.94 10.89
C ASP A 3 13.21 -31.63 9.48
N ARG A 4 11.92 -31.82 9.29
CA ARG A 4 11.28 -31.35 8.09
C ARG A 4 11.22 -29.82 8.18
N PRO A 5 11.67 -29.10 7.17
CA PRO A 5 11.48 -27.65 7.13
C PRO A 5 9.98 -27.35 7.32
N GLY A 6 9.68 -26.36 8.10
CA GLY A 6 8.30 -25.97 8.39
C GLY A 6 8.19 -24.47 8.57
N VAL A 7 6.97 -23.96 8.47
CA VAL A 7 6.65 -22.54 8.64
C VAL A 7 5.90 -22.36 9.97
N ARG A 8 6.26 -21.33 10.72
CA ARG A 8 5.51 -20.76 11.83
C ARG A 8 4.72 -19.57 11.28
N PHE A 9 3.44 -19.57 11.52
CA PHE A 9 2.55 -18.47 11.17
C PHE A 9 2.09 -17.77 12.45
N GLU A 10 2.19 -16.44 12.46
CA GLU A 10 1.67 -15.58 13.51
C GLU A 10 0.80 -14.50 12.86
N SER A 11 -0.41 -14.32 13.34
CA SER A 11 -1.37 -13.35 12.80
C SER A 11 -1.61 -12.20 13.77
N THR A 12 -2.07 -11.09 13.20
CA THR A 12 -2.56 -9.93 13.97
C THR A 12 -1.50 -9.37 14.94
N ILE A 13 -0.26 -9.27 14.47
CA ILE A 13 0.84 -8.68 15.22
C ILE A 13 0.67 -7.16 15.24
N PRO A 14 0.49 -6.54 16.42
CA PRO A 14 0.35 -5.11 16.53
C PRO A 14 1.72 -4.41 16.45
N ILE A 15 1.80 -3.37 15.62
CA ILE A 15 2.99 -2.53 15.49
C ILE A 15 2.57 -1.08 15.69
N LYS A 16 3.15 -0.46 16.72
CA LYS A 16 2.83 0.91 17.08
C LYS A 16 3.71 1.88 16.29
N MET A 17 3.07 2.78 15.56
CA MET A 17 3.72 3.86 14.83
C MET A 17 4.13 5.01 15.78
N ARG A 18 4.99 5.91 15.31
CA ARG A 18 5.53 7.04 16.08
C ARG A 18 4.46 7.98 16.66
N ASP A 19 3.31 8.05 16.01
CA ASP A 19 2.16 8.87 16.42
C ASP A 19 1.17 8.14 17.34
N GLY A 20 1.46 6.86 17.66
CA GLY A 20 0.68 6.06 18.57
C GLY A 20 -0.38 5.18 17.92
N ILE A 21 -0.64 5.32 16.62
CA ILE A 21 -1.54 4.46 15.84
C ILE A 21 -0.94 3.06 15.74
N THR A 22 -1.79 2.03 15.78
CA THR A 22 -1.38 0.63 15.67
C THR A 22 -1.73 0.08 14.30
N LEU A 23 -0.74 -0.48 13.61
CA LEU A 23 -0.94 -1.24 12.37
C LEU A 23 -0.78 -2.73 12.64
N TYR A 24 -1.53 -3.56 11.91
CA TYR A 24 -1.53 -5.00 12.14
C TYR A 24 -0.90 -5.75 10.97
N SER A 25 -0.14 -6.80 11.32
CA SER A 25 0.65 -7.60 10.38
C SER A 25 0.47 -9.08 10.62
N ASP A 26 0.67 -9.87 9.55
CA ASP A 26 0.81 -11.32 9.61
C ASP A 26 2.25 -11.72 9.27
N LEU A 27 2.81 -12.71 9.98
CA LEU A 27 4.16 -13.22 9.78
C LEU A 27 4.17 -14.68 9.38
N PHE A 28 4.99 -14.99 8.37
CA PHE A 28 5.36 -16.34 7.97
C PHE A 28 6.86 -16.51 8.20
N MET A 29 7.26 -17.38 9.11
CA MET A 29 8.67 -17.54 9.53
C MET A 29 9.15 -18.98 9.37
N PRO A 30 10.44 -19.23 9.05
CA PRO A 30 11.02 -20.53 9.19
C PRO A 30 10.86 -21.06 10.62
N LYS A 31 10.62 -22.36 10.78
CA LYS A 31 10.71 -22.98 12.10
C LYS A 31 12.18 -23.04 12.54
N GLY A 32 12.47 -22.50 13.69
CA GLY A 32 13.81 -22.45 14.27
C GLY A 32 14.05 -21.16 15.03
N ASN A 33 15.26 -21.03 15.59
CA ASN A 33 15.67 -19.88 16.39
C ASN A 33 16.76 -19.05 15.66
N GLY A 34 16.79 -19.09 14.35
CA GLY A 34 17.72 -18.31 13.51
C GLY A 34 17.31 -16.87 13.36
N LYS A 35 18.24 -16.08 12.84
CA LYS A 35 17.94 -14.75 12.29
C LYS A 35 17.85 -14.84 10.78
N TYR A 36 16.89 -14.13 10.22
CA TYR A 36 16.55 -14.24 8.80
C TYR A 36 16.38 -12.86 8.18
N PRO A 37 16.67 -12.70 6.91
CA PRO A 37 16.26 -11.52 6.15
C PRO A 37 14.73 -11.49 6.05
N VAL A 38 14.16 -10.28 6.01
CA VAL A 38 12.71 -10.07 6.03
C VAL A 38 12.24 -9.52 4.69
N LEU A 39 11.15 -10.06 4.19
CA LEU A 39 10.43 -9.56 3.02
C LEU A 39 9.11 -8.95 3.50
N LEU A 40 8.98 -7.63 3.32
CA LEU A 40 7.83 -6.85 3.76
C LEU A 40 6.92 -6.47 2.59
N GLU A 41 5.63 -6.75 2.74
CA GLU A 41 4.55 -6.20 1.92
C GLU A 41 3.67 -5.29 2.78
N ARG A 42 3.41 -4.06 2.36
CA ARG A 42 2.42 -3.17 2.98
C ARG A 42 1.30 -2.90 1.99
N THR A 43 0.07 -3.31 2.36
CA THR A 43 -1.05 -3.40 1.42
C THR A 43 -2.31 -2.67 1.93
N PRO A 44 -3.03 -1.94 1.07
CA PRO A 44 -4.36 -1.43 1.39
C PRO A 44 -5.48 -2.44 1.09
N TYR A 45 -5.14 -3.66 0.62
CA TYR A 45 -6.06 -4.60 0.01
C TYR A 45 -6.37 -5.83 0.87
N ASN A 46 -6.10 -5.80 2.18
CA ASN A 46 -6.26 -6.88 3.13
C ASN A 46 -5.08 -7.90 3.15
N ARG A 47 -4.30 -7.84 4.23
CA ARG A 47 -3.19 -8.77 4.48
C ARG A 47 -3.61 -10.24 4.54
N THR A 48 -4.89 -10.51 4.85
CA THR A 48 -5.41 -11.87 4.94
C THR A 48 -5.93 -12.42 3.61
N ALA A 49 -6.06 -11.56 2.59
CA ALA A 49 -6.53 -11.98 1.29
C ALA A 49 -5.56 -12.97 0.61
N PRO A 50 -6.07 -13.98 -0.10
CA PRO A 50 -5.20 -14.97 -0.77
C PRO A 50 -4.19 -14.33 -1.73
N PHE A 51 -4.56 -13.25 -2.41
CA PHE A 51 -3.67 -12.59 -3.36
C PHE A 51 -2.51 -11.86 -2.67
N SER A 52 -2.70 -11.26 -1.49
CA SER A 52 -1.61 -10.66 -0.70
C SER A 52 -0.61 -11.69 -0.20
N ARG A 53 -1.03 -12.94 -0.06
CA ARG A 53 -0.20 -14.04 0.44
C ARG A 53 0.46 -14.88 -0.65
N GLY A 54 0.11 -14.66 -1.93
CA GLY A 54 0.55 -15.55 -2.99
C GLY A 54 0.71 -14.97 -4.40
N LEU A 55 0.21 -13.77 -4.68
CA LEU A 55 0.26 -13.23 -6.05
C LEU A 55 1.66 -12.76 -6.44
N SER A 56 2.26 -11.89 -5.63
CA SER A 56 3.60 -11.37 -5.91
C SER A 56 4.69 -12.30 -5.40
N LEU A 57 4.46 -12.96 -4.26
CA LEU A 57 5.38 -13.87 -3.61
C LEU A 57 4.59 -14.89 -2.78
N ASP A 58 4.83 -16.18 -3.00
CA ASP A 58 4.28 -17.21 -2.12
C ASP A 58 4.99 -17.19 -0.76
N SER A 59 4.25 -16.73 0.26
CA SER A 59 4.79 -16.49 1.60
C SER A 59 5.30 -17.76 2.29
N ILE A 60 4.67 -18.91 2.00
CA ILE A 60 5.08 -20.21 2.57
C ILE A 60 6.38 -20.66 1.93
N THR A 61 6.48 -20.60 0.60
CA THR A 61 7.69 -20.97 -0.14
C THR A 61 8.87 -20.06 0.24
N ALA A 62 8.65 -18.78 0.40
CA ALA A 62 9.69 -17.86 0.84
C ALA A 62 10.15 -18.18 2.27
N ALA A 63 9.23 -18.47 3.20
CA ALA A 63 9.59 -18.88 4.54
C ALA A 63 10.36 -20.21 4.58
N LEU A 64 9.96 -21.20 3.76
CA LEU A 64 10.72 -22.44 3.61
C LEU A 64 12.12 -22.22 3.00
N SER A 65 12.32 -21.14 2.26
CA SER A 65 13.59 -20.74 1.66
C SER A 65 14.47 -19.90 2.58
N GLY A 66 14.06 -19.66 3.84
CA GLY A 66 14.87 -18.98 4.84
C GLY A 66 14.62 -17.48 4.96
N TYR A 67 13.49 -16.99 4.54
CA TYR A 67 13.03 -15.61 4.74
C TYR A 67 11.93 -15.54 5.79
N VAL A 68 11.83 -14.45 6.51
CA VAL A 68 10.59 -14.06 7.18
C VAL A 68 9.78 -13.23 6.18
N VAL A 69 8.52 -13.57 5.98
CA VAL A 69 7.60 -12.74 5.19
C VAL A 69 6.63 -12.06 6.13
N MET A 70 6.52 -10.76 6.02
CA MET A 70 5.59 -9.94 6.78
C MET A 70 4.65 -9.20 5.84
N ILE A 71 3.36 -9.33 6.07
CA ILE A 71 2.32 -8.63 5.31
C ILE A 71 1.56 -7.73 6.29
N GLN A 72 1.51 -6.43 6.02
CA GLN A 72 0.90 -5.42 6.88
C GLN A 72 -0.25 -4.70 6.18
N ASP A 73 -1.39 -4.56 6.84
CA ASP A 73 -2.43 -3.63 6.40
C ASP A 73 -1.96 -2.19 6.59
N CYS A 74 -2.12 -1.35 5.56
CA CYS A 74 -1.87 0.09 5.65
C CYS A 74 -2.81 0.74 6.68
N ARG A 75 -2.45 1.92 7.14
CA ARG A 75 -3.22 2.74 8.09
C ARG A 75 -4.68 2.92 7.63
N GLY A 76 -5.65 2.75 8.54
CA GLY A 76 -7.07 2.88 8.24
C GLY A 76 -7.63 1.77 7.34
N ARG A 77 -6.89 0.68 7.16
CA ARG A 77 -7.32 -0.46 6.35
C ARG A 77 -7.53 -1.67 7.22
N PHE A 78 -8.69 -2.33 7.04
CA PHE A 78 -9.08 -3.56 7.73
C PHE A 78 -8.95 -3.45 9.26
N GLU A 79 -8.00 -4.15 9.88
CA GLU A 79 -7.79 -4.08 11.32
C GLU A 79 -6.82 -2.96 11.75
N SER A 80 -6.04 -2.39 10.82
CA SER A 80 -5.13 -1.27 11.14
C SER A 80 -5.90 0.00 11.47
N GLU A 81 -5.48 0.63 12.57
CA GLU A 81 -6.09 1.85 13.10
C GLU A 81 -5.81 3.09 12.24
N GLY A 82 -6.45 4.20 12.58
CA GLY A 82 -6.27 5.49 11.96
C GLY A 82 -7.10 5.68 10.70
N GLU A 83 -6.82 6.73 9.96
CA GLU A 83 -7.53 7.10 8.74
C GLU A 83 -6.65 6.85 7.51
N PHE A 84 -7.23 6.27 6.45
CA PHE A 84 -6.52 5.99 5.22
C PHE A 84 -6.45 7.24 4.34
N HIS A 85 -5.25 7.77 4.21
CA HIS A 85 -4.90 8.80 3.24
C HIS A 85 -3.87 8.22 2.27
N PRO A 86 -4.27 7.83 1.05
CA PRO A 86 -3.38 7.18 0.11
C PRO A 86 -2.08 7.97 -0.09
N PHE A 87 -0.96 7.24 -0.04
CA PHE A 87 0.42 7.72 -0.19
C PHE A 87 0.97 8.57 0.96
N VAL A 88 0.14 9.40 1.60
CA VAL A 88 0.58 10.42 2.58
C VAL A 88 1.24 9.80 3.81
N ASN A 89 0.66 8.75 4.38
CA ASN A 89 1.16 8.12 5.60
C ASN A 89 2.28 7.09 5.32
N GLU A 90 2.42 6.64 4.07
CA GLU A 90 3.27 5.49 3.74
C GLU A 90 4.77 5.74 3.97
N ILE A 91 5.22 6.98 3.93
CA ILE A 91 6.60 7.38 4.21
C ILE A 91 6.97 7.04 5.66
N ASN A 92 6.19 7.56 6.61
CA ASN A 92 6.46 7.39 8.04
C ASN A 92 6.10 5.99 8.55
N ASP A 93 4.94 5.47 8.13
CA ASP A 93 4.50 4.13 8.54
C ASP A 93 5.42 3.04 7.99
N GLY A 94 5.92 3.21 6.77
CA GLY A 94 6.92 2.34 6.18
C GLY A 94 8.23 2.36 6.96
N HIS A 95 8.72 3.56 7.31
CA HIS A 95 9.92 3.71 8.13
C HIS A 95 9.77 3.01 9.48
N ASP A 96 8.70 3.32 10.22
CA ASP A 96 8.47 2.80 11.57
C ASP A 96 8.32 1.27 11.57
N THR A 97 7.65 0.73 10.54
CA THR A 97 7.53 -0.72 10.37
C THR A 97 8.88 -1.38 10.12
N ILE A 98 9.72 -0.81 9.26
CA ILE A 98 11.05 -1.34 8.95
C ILE A 98 11.96 -1.27 10.18
N GLU A 99 11.93 -0.17 10.94
CA GLU A 99 12.66 -0.03 12.19
C GLU A 99 12.18 -1.06 13.25
N TRP A 100 10.88 -1.27 13.36
CA TRP A 100 10.33 -2.29 14.26
C TRP A 100 10.84 -3.69 13.88
N ILE A 101 10.82 -4.04 12.59
CA ILE A 101 11.33 -5.31 12.06
C ILE A 101 12.81 -5.48 12.41
N ALA A 102 13.62 -4.46 12.18
CA ALA A 102 15.06 -4.51 12.40
C ALA A 102 15.44 -4.77 13.87
N ASN A 103 14.59 -4.40 14.81
CA ASN A 103 14.77 -4.59 16.24
C ASN A 103 14.26 -5.95 16.76
N GLN A 104 13.73 -6.82 15.89
CA GLN A 104 13.27 -8.14 16.32
C GLN A 104 14.41 -9.15 16.41
N ASP A 105 14.36 -10.03 17.40
CA ASP A 105 15.39 -11.06 17.63
C ASP A 105 15.55 -12.04 16.45
N TRP A 106 14.51 -12.22 15.66
CA TRP A 106 14.49 -13.09 14.49
C TRP A 106 14.93 -12.40 13.19
N CYS A 107 15.14 -11.07 13.19
CA CYS A 107 15.65 -10.33 12.04
C CYS A 107 17.19 -10.30 12.02
N ASP A 108 17.78 -10.48 10.85
CA ASP A 108 19.24 -10.36 10.66
C ASP A 108 19.71 -8.93 10.34
N GLY A 109 18.77 -7.95 10.34
CA GLY A 109 19.02 -6.55 10.03
C GLY A 109 18.84 -6.19 8.57
N ASN A 110 18.40 -7.13 7.73
CA ASN A 110 18.13 -6.87 6.32
C ASN A 110 16.64 -6.99 6.01
N VAL A 111 16.06 -5.93 5.46
CA VAL A 111 14.67 -5.87 5.02
C VAL A 111 14.63 -5.60 3.52
N GLY A 112 13.86 -6.39 2.79
CA GLY A 112 13.47 -6.12 1.42
C GLY A 112 11.97 -5.86 1.34
N MET A 113 11.52 -5.09 0.35
CA MET A 113 10.08 -4.91 0.09
C MET A 113 9.72 -5.40 -1.30
N PHE A 114 8.48 -5.86 -1.47
CA PHE A 114 7.99 -6.42 -2.73
C PHE A 114 6.51 -6.10 -2.98
N GLY A 115 6.07 -6.26 -4.22
CA GLY A 115 4.68 -6.12 -4.63
C GLY A 115 4.45 -5.05 -5.69
N GLY A 116 3.24 -5.04 -6.26
CA GLY A 116 2.89 -4.17 -7.38
C GLY A 116 1.80 -3.14 -7.06
N SER A 117 1.57 -2.20 -7.98
CA SER A 117 0.54 -1.17 -7.88
C SER A 117 0.74 -0.29 -6.62
N TYR A 118 -0.26 -0.11 -5.80
CA TYR A 118 -0.13 0.60 -4.53
C TYR A 118 0.93 -0.03 -3.61
N VAL A 119 1.06 -1.36 -3.62
CA VAL A 119 2.10 -2.06 -2.87
C VAL A 119 3.51 -1.75 -3.43
N GLY A 120 3.62 -1.40 -4.69
CA GLY A 120 4.83 -0.80 -5.27
C GLY A 120 5.09 0.62 -4.77
N ALA A 121 4.03 1.42 -4.63
CA ALA A 121 4.10 2.77 -4.08
C ALA A 121 4.58 2.77 -2.62
N THR A 122 4.09 1.87 -1.77
CA THR A 122 4.51 1.77 -0.35
C THR A 122 6.01 1.53 -0.20
N GLN A 123 6.64 0.82 -1.17
CA GLN A 123 8.08 0.57 -1.17
C GLN A 123 8.88 1.84 -1.44
N TRP A 124 8.53 2.55 -2.51
CA TRP A 124 9.20 3.80 -2.87
C TRP A 124 9.05 4.87 -1.78
N LEU A 125 7.83 5.02 -1.25
CA LEU A 125 7.54 5.99 -0.19
C LEU A 125 8.31 5.65 1.09
N ALA A 126 8.40 4.39 1.49
CA ALA A 126 9.26 3.98 2.60
C ALA A 126 10.74 4.29 2.31
N ALA A 127 11.21 4.04 1.09
CA ALA A 127 12.60 4.30 0.70
C ALA A 127 12.97 5.79 0.75
N MET A 128 12.02 6.72 0.49
CA MET A 128 12.23 8.16 0.64
C MET A 128 12.64 8.56 2.07
N SER A 129 12.21 7.81 3.08
CA SER A 129 12.56 8.05 4.48
C SER A 129 13.91 7.43 4.89
N GLN A 130 14.56 6.69 4.01
CA GLN A 130 15.89 6.09 4.18
C GLN A 130 16.05 5.22 5.46
N PRO A 131 15.15 4.26 5.75
CA PRO A 131 15.32 3.40 6.92
C PRO A 131 16.56 2.51 6.74
N PRO A 132 17.51 2.49 7.70
CA PRO A 132 18.82 1.86 7.52
C PRO A 132 18.77 0.35 7.22
N ALA A 133 17.73 -0.33 7.67
CA ALA A 133 17.55 -1.75 7.45
C ALA A 133 16.98 -2.11 6.06
N LEU A 134 16.41 -1.15 5.31
CA LEU A 134 15.92 -1.39 3.96
C LEU A 134 17.09 -1.55 2.98
N LYS A 135 17.20 -2.73 2.37
CA LYS A 135 18.32 -3.11 1.49
C LYS A 135 17.91 -3.24 0.02
N ALA A 136 16.67 -3.62 -0.23
CA ALA A 136 16.20 -3.82 -1.60
C ALA A 136 14.69 -3.58 -1.69
N ILE A 137 14.24 -3.11 -2.86
CA ILE A 137 12.83 -2.99 -3.21
C ILE A 137 12.57 -3.61 -4.59
N THR A 138 11.39 -4.19 -4.77
CA THR A 138 10.95 -4.72 -6.08
C THR A 138 9.60 -4.14 -6.45
N PRO A 139 9.52 -2.82 -6.70
CA PRO A 139 8.28 -2.16 -7.04
C PRO A 139 7.82 -2.53 -8.44
N GLY A 140 6.65 -3.13 -8.55
CA GLY A 140 6.01 -3.46 -9.82
C GLY A 140 4.93 -2.46 -10.20
N ILE A 141 4.78 -2.15 -11.49
CA ILE A 141 3.63 -1.42 -12.08
C ILE A 141 3.12 -0.28 -11.18
N THR A 142 3.95 0.70 -10.87
CA THR A 142 3.60 1.81 -9.98
C THR A 142 4.10 3.15 -10.49
N ALA A 143 3.48 4.24 -10.05
CA ALA A 143 3.82 5.59 -10.47
C ALA A 143 5.12 6.11 -9.85
N SER A 144 5.66 7.19 -10.41
CA SER A 144 6.73 8.02 -9.84
C SER A 144 6.16 9.29 -9.21
N ASN A 145 4.99 9.71 -9.69
CA ASN A 145 4.27 10.91 -9.30
C ASN A 145 2.79 10.57 -9.18
N TYR A 146 2.18 10.88 -8.04
CA TYR A 146 0.79 10.53 -7.77
C TYR A 146 -0.21 11.58 -8.26
N HIS A 147 0.26 12.76 -8.70
CA HIS A 147 -0.50 13.68 -9.52
C HIS A 147 -0.47 13.21 -10.97
N GLU A 148 0.63 13.46 -11.68
CA GLU A 148 0.76 13.08 -13.09
C GLU A 148 1.12 11.60 -13.23
N GLY A 149 0.19 10.80 -13.75
CA GLY A 149 0.38 9.37 -13.97
C GLY A 149 -0.25 8.45 -12.91
N TRP A 150 -1.07 9.00 -12.00
CA TRP A 150 -1.97 8.26 -11.13
C TRP A 150 -3.34 8.93 -11.07
N THR A 151 -3.42 10.16 -10.53
CA THR A 151 -4.68 10.86 -10.30
C THR A 151 -5.10 11.74 -11.47
N TYR A 152 -4.13 12.35 -12.12
CA TYR A 152 -4.31 13.20 -13.29
C TYR A 152 -3.38 12.75 -14.41
N GLN A 153 -3.78 13.05 -15.66
CA GLN A 153 -2.93 12.92 -16.82
C GLN A 153 -3.15 14.08 -17.79
N GLY A 154 -2.08 14.85 -18.05
CA GLY A 154 -2.18 16.03 -18.91
C GLY A 154 -3.17 17.09 -18.36
N GLY A 155 -3.33 17.17 -17.05
CA GLY A 155 -4.28 18.05 -16.35
C GLY A 155 -5.72 17.52 -16.29
N ALA A 156 -6.04 16.37 -16.91
CA ALA A 156 -7.34 15.74 -16.79
C ALA A 156 -7.36 14.74 -15.63
N PHE A 157 -8.41 14.81 -14.80
CA PHE A 157 -8.62 13.83 -13.73
C PHE A 157 -8.94 12.46 -14.35
N GLU A 158 -8.19 11.42 -13.94
CA GLU A 158 -8.38 10.04 -14.39
C GLU A 158 -9.64 9.44 -13.76
N LEU A 159 -10.81 9.86 -14.27
CA LEU A 159 -12.10 9.62 -13.64
C LEU A 159 -12.40 8.14 -13.46
N ASP A 160 -12.29 7.34 -14.53
CA ASP A 160 -12.57 5.91 -14.47
C ASP A 160 -11.68 5.21 -13.45
N PHE A 161 -10.37 5.43 -13.54
CA PHE A 161 -9.41 4.82 -12.66
C PHE A 161 -9.63 5.23 -11.17
N ASN A 162 -9.69 6.53 -10.90
CA ASN A 162 -9.80 7.01 -9.53
C ASN A 162 -11.16 6.66 -8.89
N LEU A 163 -12.25 6.74 -9.66
CA LEU A 163 -13.57 6.42 -9.14
C LEU A 163 -13.72 4.92 -8.86
N SER A 164 -13.38 4.07 -9.83
CA SER A 164 -13.44 2.62 -9.67
C SER A 164 -12.52 2.12 -8.56
N TRP A 165 -11.29 2.62 -8.50
CA TRP A 165 -10.34 2.24 -7.46
C TRP A 165 -10.82 2.66 -6.06
N SER A 166 -11.30 3.91 -5.92
CA SER A 166 -11.81 4.42 -4.65
C SER A 166 -13.05 3.66 -4.19
N LEU A 167 -14.02 3.48 -5.06
CA LEU A 167 -15.29 2.87 -4.71
C LEU A 167 -15.16 1.36 -4.49
N ILE A 168 -14.58 0.63 -5.44
CA ILE A 168 -14.55 -0.82 -5.43
C ILE A 168 -13.43 -1.36 -4.55
N HIS A 169 -12.19 -0.93 -4.80
CA HIS A 169 -11.02 -1.55 -4.15
C HIS A 169 -10.72 -0.99 -2.76
N LEU A 170 -11.08 0.26 -2.51
CA LEU A 170 -10.79 0.88 -1.22
C LEU A 170 -12.01 0.89 -0.29
N VAL A 171 -13.11 1.49 -0.70
CA VAL A 171 -14.25 1.69 0.20
C VAL A 171 -15.06 0.41 0.36
N SER A 172 -15.60 -0.15 -0.72
CA SER A 172 -16.44 -1.35 -0.64
C SER A 172 -15.68 -2.57 -0.09
N ALA A 173 -14.42 -2.74 -0.44
CA ALA A 173 -13.60 -3.84 0.08
C ALA A 173 -13.27 -3.72 1.58
N ASN A 174 -13.44 -2.53 2.17
CA ASN A 174 -13.13 -2.24 3.57
C ASN A 174 -14.40 -2.07 4.44
N TYR A 175 -15.55 -2.56 4.00
CA TYR A 175 -16.85 -2.26 4.61
C TYR A 175 -16.91 -2.63 6.10
N GLU A 176 -16.31 -3.74 6.54
CA GLU A 176 -16.28 -4.15 7.95
C GLU A 176 -15.59 -3.11 8.84
N ASN A 177 -14.47 -2.57 8.36
CA ASN A 177 -13.76 -1.48 9.04
C ASN A 177 -14.63 -0.21 9.08
N LEU A 178 -15.30 0.11 7.96
CA LEU A 178 -16.19 1.27 7.89
C LEU A 178 -17.34 1.19 8.90
N VAL A 179 -17.93 0.01 9.06
CA VAL A 179 -19.01 -0.22 10.03
C VAL A 179 -18.46 -0.19 11.46
N ASN A 180 -17.40 -0.93 11.74
CA ASN A 180 -16.92 -1.17 13.10
C ASN A 180 -16.13 0.02 13.68
N ASN A 181 -15.34 0.69 12.86
CA ASN A 181 -14.41 1.74 13.31
C ASN A 181 -14.90 3.16 12.96
N PHE A 182 -15.63 3.31 11.86
CA PHE A 182 -16.13 4.62 11.42
C PHE A 182 -17.66 4.77 11.63
N GLY A 183 -18.35 3.71 12.09
CA GLY A 183 -19.79 3.76 12.36
C GLY A 183 -20.64 4.00 11.11
N ALA A 184 -20.17 3.58 9.95
CA ALA A 184 -20.94 3.70 8.72
C ALA A 184 -22.25 2.93 8.83
N PRO A 185 -23.40 3.55 8.50
CA PRO A 185 -24.68 2.87 8.59
C PRO A 185 -24.81 1.77 7.52
N PRO A 186 -25.51 0.67 7.80
CA PRO A 186 -25.65 -0.45 6.87
C PRO A 186 -26.24 -0.07 5.50
N ASP A 187 -27.16 0.87 5.44
CA ASP A 187 -27.75 1.40 4.21
C ASP A 187 -26.70 2.10 3.32
N LYS A 188 -25.68 2.69 3.94
CA LYS A 188 -24.56 3.27 3.18
C LYS A 188 -23.74 2.21 2.46
N ILE A 189 -23.58 1.03 3.06
CA ILE A 189 -22.87 -0.09 2.43
C ILE A 189 -23.65 -0.62 1.22
N GLU A 190 -24.98 -0.76 1.36
CA GLU A 190 -25.87 -1.16 0.27
C GLU A 190 -25.79 -0.13 -0.90
N GLU A 191 -25.88 1.17 -0.59
CA GLU A 191 -25.70 2.26 -1.57
C GLU A 191 -24.39 2.14 -2.33
N LEU A 192 -23.26 1.96 -1.62
CA LEU A 192 -21.94 1.84 -2.24
C LEU A 192 -21.81 0.60 -3.12
N THR A 193 -22.42 -0.51 -2.72
CA THR A 193 -22.43 -1.74 -3.51
C THR A 193 -23.24 -1.54 -4.80
N ASP A 194 -24.42 -0.94 -4.70
CA ASP A 194 -25.25 -0.61 -5.84
C ASP A 194 -24.55 0.36 -6.84
N MET A 195 -23.81 1.33 -6.30
CA MET A 195 -23.03 2.26 -7.11
C MET A 195 -21.87 1.55 -7.80
N ALA A 196 -21.18 0.65 -7.12
CA ALA A 196 -20.10 -0.15 -7.72
C ALA A 196 -20.60 -1.03 -8.87
N ASP A 197 -21.79 -1.62 -8.73
CA ASP A 197 -22.43 -2.44 -9.78
C ASP A 197 -22.90 -1.60 -10.98
N ARG A 198 -23.16 -0.30 -10.76
CA ARG A 198 -23.61 0.65 -11.80
C ARG A 198 -22.61 1.76 -12.07
N LEU A 199 -21.32 1.47 -11.94
CA LEU A 199 -20.24 2.44 -12.02
C LEU A 199 -20.31 3.34 -13.28
N MET A 200 -20.75 2.80 -14.41
CA MET A 200 -20.90 3.56 -15.67
C MET A 200 -21.91 4.70 -15.57
N ASP A 201 -22.94 4.57 -14.74
CA ASP A 201 -23.93 5.62 -14.52
C ASP A 201 -23.32 6.76 -13.69
N GLU A 202 -22.40 6.42 -12.77
CA GLU A 202 -21.72 7.35 -11.88
C GLU A 202 -20.78 8.31 -12.64
N TYR A 203 -20.22 7.90 -13.78
CA TYR A 203 -19.36 8.77 -14.60
C TYR A 203 -20.07 9.99 -15.16
N SER A 204 -21.39 9.96 -15.25
CA SER A 204 -22.19 11.09 -15.72
C SER A 204 -22.51 12.12 -14.62
N HIS A 205 -22.19 11.83 -13.36
CA HIS A 205 -22.47 12.73 -12.25
C HIS A 205 -21.58 13.96 -12.28
N LEU A 206 -22.18 15.14 -12.39
CA LEU A 206 -21.56 16.46 -12.33
C LEU A 206 -22.13 17.26 -11.16
N SER A 207 -21.37 17.89 -10.32
CA SER A 207 -19.90 18.02 -10.31
C SER A 207 -19.25 16.86 -9.52
N LEU A 208 -18.03 16.46 -9.90
CA LEU A 208 -17.29 15.39 -9.19
C LEU A 208 -17.07 15.72 -7.70
N LYS A 209 -16.92 17.00 -7.35
CA LYS A 209 -16.75 17.47 -5.96
C LYS A 209 -18.04 17.34 -5.12
N ASP A 210 -19.18 17.29 -5.77
CA ASP A 210 -20.48 17.19 -5.11
C ASP A 210 -21.02 15.75 -5.08
N TRP A 211 -20.25 14.78 -5.61
CA TRP A 211 -20.63 13.39 -5.61
C TRP A 211 -20.62 12.85 -4.16
N PRO A 212 -21.76 12.40 -3.60
CA PRO A 212 -21.90 12.19 -2.16
C PRO A 212 -21.36 10.85 -1.68
N ALA A 213 -21.09 9.89 -2.58
CA ALA A 213 -20.92 8.48 -2.23
C ALA A 213 -19.79 8.21 -1.24
N LEU A 214 -18.62 8.86 -1.44
CA LEU A 214 -17.45 8.62 -0.59
C LEU A 214 -17.32 9.59 0.59
N LYS A 215 -18.26 10.52 0.76
CA LYS A 215 -18.15 11.57 1.76
C LYS A 215 -18.18 10.98 3.19
N GLY A 216 -17.14 11.28 3.98
CA GLY A 216 -16.95 10.80 5.34
C GLY A 216 -16.41 9.36 5.46
N ILE A 217 -16.16 8.67 4.34
CA ILE A 217 -15.63 7.30 4.32
C ILE A 217 -14.48 7.12 3.33
N GLY A 218 -14.31 8.04 2.37
CA GLY A 218 -13.27 8.05 1.36
C GLY A 218 -12.88 9.49 0.98
N ASP A 219 -12.70 10.33 1.99
CA ASP A 219 -12.48 11.77 1.82
C ASP A 219 -11.20 12.11 1.04
N PHE A 220 -10.26 11.16 0.91
CA PHE A 220 -9.09 11.30 0.06
C PHE A 220 -9.44 11.59 -1.41
N TYR A 221 -10.56 11.06 -1.92
CA TYR A 221 -11.03 11.32 -3.28
C TYR A 221 -11.31 12.81 -3.50
N TYR A 222 -12.00 13.45 -2.55
CA TYR A 222 -12.30 14.88 -2.64
C TYR A 222 -11.06 15.73 -2.46
N ARG A 223 -10.14 15.30 -1.60
CA ARG A 223 -8.85 15.97 -1.41
C ARG A 223 -8.05 16.00 -2.72
N TRP A 224 -8.06 14.91 -3.49
CA TRP A 224 -7.42 14.92 -4.80
C TRP A 224 -8.06 15.93 -5.76
N LEU A 225 -9.38 16.09 -5.73
CA LEU A 225 -10.09 17.10 -6.52
C LEU A 225 -9.88 18.54 -6.01
N GLU A 226 -9.48 18.73 -4.75
CA GLU A 226 -9.09 20.03 -4.18
C GLU A 226 -7.69 20.45 -4.62
N HIS A 227 -6.84 19.52 -5.04
CA HIS A 227 -5.48 19.73 -5.52
C HIS A 227 -5.33 19.38 -7.01
N PRO A 228 -6.01 20.13 -7.93
CA PRO A 228 -5.97 19.82 -9.36
C PRO A 228 -4.63 20.16 -10.02
N GLU A 229 -3.83 20.99 -9.39
CA GLU A 229 -2.51 21.39 -9.86
C GLU A 229 -1.42 20.62 -9.12
N TYR A 230 -0.23 20.50 -9.74
CA TYR A 230 0.93 19.87 -9.10
C TYR A 230 1.54 20.80 -8.03
N ASP A 231 0.88 20.88 -6.90
CA ASP A 231 1.23 21.73 -5.76
C ASP A 231 2.07 20.99 -4.69
N ASP A 232 2.30 21.62 -3.53
CA ASP A 232 3.12 21.07 -2.46
C ASP A 232 2.51 19.80 -1.83
N TYR A 233 1.20 19.58 -1.93
CA TYR A 233 0.56 18.34 -1.50
C TYR A 233 1.13 17.16 -2.29
N TRP A 234 1.14 17.26 -3.62
CA TRP A 234 1.64 16.20 -4.48
C TRP A 234 3.17 16.07 -4.42
N LYS A 235 3.90 17.18 -4.37
CA LYS A 235 5.36 17.18 -4.28
C LYS A 235 5.86 16.47 -3.05
N SER A 236 5.14 16.55 -1.93
CA SER A 236 5.52 15.91 -0.67
C SER A 236 5.54 14.38 -0.74
N ILE A 237 4.82 13.80 -1.69
CA ILE A 237 4.70 12.35 -1.89
C ILE A 237 5.22 11.89 -3.26
N ALA A 238 5.69 12.79 -4.12
CA ALA A 238 6.23 12.44 -5.44
C ALA A 238 7.62 11.85 -5.32
N ILE A 239 7.80 10.61 -5.74
CA ILE A 239 9.07 9.87 -5.68
C ILE A 239 10.11 10.58 -6.55
N GLU A 240 9.72 11.07 -7.72
CA GLU A 240 10.60 11.72 -8.68
C GLU A 240 11.27 13.01 -8.15
N GLU A 241 10.72 13.66 -7.15
CA GLU A 241 11.33 14.81 -6.47
C GLU A 241 12.45 14.37 -5.49
N HIS A 242 12.54 13.07 -5.17
CA HIS A 242 13.38 12.55 -4.10
C HIS A 242 14.37 11.46 -4.55
N HIS A 243 14.45 11.12 -5.84
CA HIS A 243 15.33 10.06 -6.35
C HIS A 243 16.76 10.20 -5.83
N GLN A 244 17.31 11.41 -5.82
CA GLN A 244 18.67 11.71 -5.35
C GLN A 244 18.92 11.35 -3.87
N ASN A 245 17.86 11.16 -3.09
CA ASN A 245 17.94 10.82 -1.67
C ASN A 245 17.66 9.34 -1.42
N ILE A 246 17.28 8.57 -2.42
CA ILE A 246 16.95 7.15 -2.29
C ILE A 246 18.19 6.32 -2.59
N ASP A 247 18.74 5.67 -1.55
CA ASP A 247 19.91 4.79 -1.68
C ASP A 247 19.52 3.36 -1.31
N VAL A 248 18.80 2.70 -2.21
CA VAL A 248 18.35 1.31 -2.06
C VAL A 248 18.43 0.59 -3.40
N ALA A 249 18.82 -0.70 -3.39
CA ALA A 249 18.77 -1.50 -4.61
C ALA A 249 17.33 -1.67 -5.08
N ALA A 250 17.02 -1.34 -6.33
CA ALA A 250 15.68 -1.39 -6.87
C ALA A 250 15.60 -2.25 -8.14
N LEU A 251 14.68 -3.23 -8.15
CA LEU A 251 14.28 -3.97 -9.33
C LEU A 251 12.90 -3.48 -9.79
N SER A 252 12.88 -2.52 -10.71
CA SER A 252 11.63 -1.99 -11.26
C SER A 252 11.01 -2.95 -12.27
N ILE A 253 9.73 -3.30 -12.06
CA ILE A 253 8.96 -4.18 -12.93
C ILE A 253 7.80 -3.39 -13.53
N GLY A 254 7.65 -3.39 -14.86
CA GLY A 254 6.58 -2.69 -15.57
C GLY A 254 6.06 -3.48 -16.76
N GLY A 255 4.89 -3.09 -17.27
CA GLY A 255 4.27 -3.66 -18.47
C GLY A 255 4.09 -2.61 -19.56
N TRP A 256 4.30 -2.98 -20.84
CA TRP A 256 4.17 -2.06 -21.96
C TRP A 256 2.79 -1.42 -22.13
N PHE A 257 1.76 -2.08 -21.61
CA PHE A 257 0.37 -1.61 -21.70
C PHE A 257 -0.19 -1.21 -20.33
N ASP A 258 0.67 -1.11 -19.32
CA ASP A 258 0.30 -0.67 -17.98
C ASP A 258 0.21 0.85 -17.91
N ILE A 259 -0.80 1.36 -17.21
CA ILE A 259 -1.01 2.82 -17.06
C ILE A 259 0.14 3.50 -16.31
N PHE A 260 0.89 2.76 -15.47
CA PHE A 260 2.03 3.27 -14.71
C PHE A 260 3.39 3.05 -15.40
N MET A 261 3.40 2.64 -16.68
CA MET A 261 4.62 2.42 -17.45
C MET A 261 5.54 3.64 -17.40
N GLY A 262 4.99 4.85 -17.60
CA GLY A 262 5.74 6.10 -17.53
C GLY A 262 6.42 6.31 -16.18
N GLY A 263 5.70 6.05 -15.07
CA GLY A 263 6.23 6.14 -13.72
C GLY A 263 7.32 5.11 -13.43
N THR A 264 7.12 3.86 -13.89
CA THR A 264 8.14 2.80 -13.76
C THR A 264 9.46 3.20 -14.46
N ILE A 265 9.38 3.75 -15.69
CA ILE A 265 10.58 4.23 -16.43
C ILE A 265 11.21 5.42 -15.73
N LYS A 266 10.43 6.40 -15.27
CA LYS A 266 10.95 7.56 -14.53
C LYS A 266 11.72 7.14 -13.29
N ASN A 267 11.17 6.21 -12.50
CA ASN A 267 11.84 5.68 -11.32
C ASN A 267 13.15 4.96 -11.67
N TYR A 268 13.18 4.17 -12.74
CA TYR A 268 14.40 3.49 -13.18
C TYR A 268 15.48 4.45 -13.66
N VAL A 269 15.11 5.51 -14.38
CA VAL A 269 16.06 6.47 -14.93
C VAL A 269 16.54 7.45 -13.84
N GLY A 270 15.70 7.75 -12.85
CA GLY A 270 15.99 8.70 -11.79
C GLY A 270 16.93 8.16 -10.69
N MET A 271 16.99 6.83 -10.55
CA MET A 271 17.87 6.12 -9.61
C MET A 271 19.24 5.86 -10.21
#